data_f1dfbd651ad39dcee320d3c620152adc
#
_entry.id   f1dfbd651ad39dcee320d3c620152adc
#
_cell.length_a   1.000
_cell.length_b   1.000
_cell.length_c   1.000
_cell.angle_alpha   90.00
_cell.angle_beta   90.00
_cell.angle_gamma   90.00
#
_symmetry.space_group_name_H-M   'P 1'
#
loop_
_entity.id
_entity.type
_entity.pdbx_description
1 polymer ?
#
loop_
_entity_poly.entity_id
_entity_poly.type
_entity_poly.pdbx_seq_one_letter_code
_entity_poly.pdbx_strand_id
1 'polypeptide(L)'
;MDKNQAMVKFLIGCPTIQENPLFFNFADEEDGNNHFITTKDTKKVTYIDGSVLKQYTFTIASYHAVSHNAVLNENDEIIDENMENMAKVQEILDWIDEQADNRVYPDFGPQFVVESMETLTTDPDIDGIDTSVNPPMARYSVGVKLLYLDNSKKVWI
;
A
#
# COMPACT_ATOMS: atom_id res chain seq x y z
N MET A 1 19.41 -2.80 -6.03
CA MET A 1 17.93 -2.68 -5.96
C MET A 1 17.59 -1.35 -5.30
N ASP A 2 16.78 -0.55 -5.96
CA ASP A 2 16.33 0.71 -5.35
C ASP A 2 15.19 0.49 -4.35
N LYS A 3 14.82 1.54 -3.61
CA LYS A 3 13.77 1.46 -2.58
C LYS A 3 12.42 1.07 -3.14
N ASN A 4 12.08 1.54 -4.33
CA ASN A 4 10.81 1.21 -4.96
C ASN A 4 10.72 -0.27 -5.34
N GLN A 5 11.83 -0.82 -5.87
CA GLN A 5 11.92 -2.26 -6.16
C GLN A 5 11.84 -3.09 -4.88
N ALA A 6 12.50 -2.65 -3.81
CA ALA A 6 12.44 -3.32 -2.52
C ALA A 6 11.02 -3.32 -1.93
N MET A 7 10.28 -2.21 -2.07
CA MET A 7 8.89 -2.14 -1.63
C MET A 7 7.98 -3.05 -2.45
N VAL A 8 8.10 -3.05 -3.77
CA VAL A 8 7.31 -3.93 -4.64
C VAL A 8 7.58 -5.39 -4.30
N LYS A 9 8.85 -5.75 -4.12
CA LYS A 9 9.24 -7.11 -3.70
C LYS A 9 8.60 -7.51 -2.36
N PHE A 10 8.58 -6.59 -1.40
CA PHE A 10 7.95 -6.81 -0.11
C PHE A 10 6.43 -7.00 -0.23
N LEU A 11 5.76 -6.15 -1.01
CA LEU A 11 4.32 -6.17 -1.21
C LEU A 11 3.83 -7.42 -1.96
N ILE A 12 4.64 -7.98 -2.84
CA ILE A 12 4.32 -9.24 -3.54
C ILE A 12 4.16 -10.40 -2.54
N GLY A 13 4.73 -10.29 -1.34
CA GLY A 13 4.50 -11.24 -0.26
C GLY A 13 3.07 -11.24 0.31
N CYS A 14 2.27 -10.20 0.04
CA CYS A 14 0.89 -10.12 0.48
C CYS A 14 -0.01 -11.07 -0.33
N PRO A 15 -0.72 -12.03 0.30
CA PRO A 15 -1.56 -12.99 -0.43
C PRO A 15 -2.63 -12.33 -1.30
N THR A 16 -3.25 -11.27 -0.84
CA THR A 16 -4.28 -10.54 -1.58
C THR A 16 -3.72 -9.87 -2.84
N ILE A 17 -2.51 -9.33 -2.76
CA ILE A 17 -1.82 -8.74 -3.92
C ILE A 17 -1.42 -9.81 -4.93
N GLN A 18 -1.07 -11.02 -4.48
CA GLN A 18 -0.70 -12.12 -5.37
C GLN A 18 -1.86 -12.59 -6.27
N GLU A 19 -3.09 -12.38 -5.86
CA GLU A 19 -4.28 -12.77 -6.61
C GLU A 19 -4.52 -11.87 -7.84
N ASN A 20 -3.95 -10.68 -7.86
CA ASN A 20 -4.20 -9.67 -8.89
C ASN A 20 -2.88 -8.97 -9.28
N PRO A 21 -2.78 -8.44 -10.52
CA PRO A 21 -1.59 -7.73 -10.95
C PRO A 21 -1.27 -6.53 -10.08
N LEU A 22 0.04 -6.31 -9.82
CA LEU A 22 0.55 -5.10 -9.17
C LEU A 22 1.42 -4.33 -10.16
N PHE A 23 1.01 -3.11 -10.48
CA PHE A 23 1.72 -2.22 -11.40
C PHE A 23 2.44 -1.12 -10.63
N PHE A 24 3.54 -0.65 -11.18
CA PHE A 24 4.28 0.47 -10.61
C PHE A 24 3.81 1.79 -11.25
N ASN A 25 3.28 2.69 -10.43
CA ASN A 25 2.76 4.03 -10.75
C ASN A 25 1.57 4.08 -11.71
N PHE A 26 1.42 3.14 -12.61
CA PHE A 26 0.34 3.11 -13.58
C PHE A 26 -0.35 1.75 -13.61
N ALA A 27 -1.66 1.76 -13.66
CA ALA A 27 -2.48 0.59 -13.93
C ALA A 27 -3.66 1.00 -14.80
N ASP A 28 -4.07 0.12 -15.69
CA ASP A 28 -5.33 0.29 -16.39
C ASP A 28 -6.50 0.15 -15.41
N GLU A 29 -7.57 0.89 -15.64
CA GLU A 29 -8.79 0.81 -14.83
C GLU A 29 -9.57 -0.48 -15.15
N GLU A 30 -9.01 -1.60 -14.74
CA GLU A 30 -9.62 -2.92 -14.87
C GLU A 30 -9.90 -3.48 -13.48
N ASP A 31 -10.99 -4.25 -13.36
CA ASP A 31 -11.40 -4.85 -12.09
C ASP A 31 -10.30 -5.72 -11.49
N GLY A 32 -9.92 -5.40 -10.26
CA GLY A 32 -8.89 -6.12 -9.52
C GLY A 32 -7.46 -5.62 -9.74
N ASN A 33 -7.21 -4.68 -10.63
CA ASN A 33 -5.85 -4.13 -10.82
C ASN A 33 -5.40 -3.33 -9.61
N ASN A 34 -4.18 -3.63 -9.16
CA ASN A 34 -3.52 -2.89 -8.08
C ASN A 34 -2.36 -2.07 -8.65
N HIS A 35 -2.13 -0.91 -8.10
CA HIS A 35 -0.92 -0.16 -8.42
C HIS A 35 -0.27 0.48 -7.20
N PHE A 36 1.04 0.47 -7.23
CA PHE A 36 1.90 1.08 -6.23
C PHE A 36 2.28 2.48 -6.73
N ILE A 37 1.92 3.48 -5.96
CA ILE A 37 2.17 4.88 -6.28
C ILE A 37 3.18 5.44 -5.29
N THR A 38 4.35 5.84 -5.78
CA THR A 38 5.32 6.54 -4.96
C THR A 38 4.86 7.99 -4.75
N THR A 39 4.97 8.47 -3.52
CA THR A 39 4.60 9.83 -3.20
C THR A 39 5.83 10.68 -2.94
N LYS A 40 6.60 10.36 -1.89
CA LYS A 40 7.76 11.16 -1.50
C LYS A 40 8.76 10.37 -0.67
N ASP A 41 10.02 10.73 -0.85
CA ASP A 41 11.12 10.35 0.02
C ASP A 41 11.73 11.66 0.57
N THR A 42 11.53 11.93 1.85
CA THR A 42 11.89 13.21 2.46
C THR A 42 12.83 13.05 3.64
N LYS A 43 13.73 14.02 3.82
CA LYS A 43 14.58 14.10 5.00
C LYS A 43 13.77 14.59 6.20
N LYS A 44 13.97 13.97 7.36
CA LYS A 44 13.39 14.39 8.63
C LYS A 44 14.41 15.02 9.57
N VAL A 45 15.50 14.31 9.84
CA VAL A 45 16.55 14.73 10.77
C VAL A 45 17.90 14.29 10.23
N THR A 46 18.87 15.19 10.28
CA THR A 46 20.28 14.85 10.03
C THR A 46 21.01 14.82 11.37
N TYR A 47 21.63 13.68 11.67
CA TYR A 47 22.38 13.49 12.91
C TYR A 47 23.84 13.93 12.75
N ILE A 48 24.52 14.17 13.88
CA ILE A 48 25.91 14.63 13.93
C ILE A 48 26.85 13.66 13.22
N ASP A 49 26.59 12.35 13.29
CA ASP A 49 27.40 11.32 12.65
C ASP A 49 27.20 11.22 11.13
N GLY A 50 26.36 12.07 10.55
CA GLY A 50 26.06 12.08 9.12
C GLY A 50 24.92 11.18 8.70
N SER A 51 24.37 10.35 9.60
CA SER A 51 23.17 9.58 9.31
C SER A 51 21.95 10.49 9.19
N VAL A 52 20.99 10.08 8.39
CA VAL A 52 19.79 10.88 8.11
C VAL A 52 18.54 10.03 8.32
N LEU A 53 17.65 10.48 9.19
CA LEU A 53 16.31 9.89 9.31
C LEU A 53 15.45 10.41 8.16
N LYS A 54 14.89 9.49 7.38
CA LYS A 54 14.09 9.80 6.21
C LYS A 54 12.70 9.16 6.32
N GLN A 55 11.77 9.75 5.62
CA GLN A 55 10.40 9.24 5.50
C GLN A 55 10.13 8.86 4.05
N TYR A 56 9.68 7.63 3.84
CA TYR A 56 9.22 7.12 2.56
C TYR A 56 7.72 6.88 2.63
N THR A 57 6.97 7.50 1.74
CA THR A 57 5.50 7.41 1.71
C THR A 57 5.05 6.85 0.36
N PHE A 58 4.11 5.94 0.38
CA PHE A 58 3.53 5.38 -0.84
C PHE A 58 2.03 5.10 -0.64
N THR A 59 1.34 4.89 -1.74
CA THR A 59 -0.07 4.51 -1.76
C THR A 59 -0.23 3.23 -2.59
N ILE A 60 -1.01 2.31 -2.09
CA ILE A 60 -1.50 1.17 -2.85
C ILE A 60 -2.92 1.50 -3.25
N ALA A 61 -3.20 1.53 -4.54
CA ALA A 61 -4.54 1.76 -5.05
C ALA A 61 -5.03 0.54 -5.81
N SER A 62 -6.33 0.25 -5.68
CA SER A 62 -6.98 -0.89 -6.32
C SER A 62 -8.22 -0.42 -7.05
N TYR A 63 -8.40 -0.88 -8.28
CA TYR A 63 -9.62 -0.64 -9.06
C TYR A 63 -10.58 -1.80 -8.93
N HIS A 64 -11.85 -1.50 -8.71
CA HIS A 64 -12.91 -2.49 -8.64
C HIS A 64 -14.17 -1.98 -9.32
N ALA A 65 -14.85 -2.87 -10.06
CA ALA A 65 -16.12 -2.55 -10.68
C ALA A 65 -17.18 -2.21 -9.61
N VAL A 66 -17.94 -1.15 -9.87
CA VAL A 66 -18.99 -0.70 -8.96
C VAL A 66 -20.27 -1.51 -9.20
N SER A 67 -20.82 -2.08 -8.12
CA SER A 67 -22.15 -2.66 -8.09
C SER A 67 -23.15 -1.63 -7.57
N HIS A 68 -24.37 -1.68 -8.07
CA HIS A 68 -25.42 -0.73 -7.68
C HIS A 68 -26.42 -1.29 -6.66
N ASN A 69 -26.40 -2.61 -6.38
CA ASN A 69 -27.42 -3.26 -5.54
C ASN A 69 -26.80 -4.16 -4.49
N ALA A 70 -27.09 -3.87 -3.24
CA ALA A 70 -26.94 -4.82 -2.17
C ALA A 70 -28.13 -5.80 -2.19
N VAL A 71 -27.89 -7.08 -1.98
CA VAL A 71 -28.90 -8.13 -1.99
C VAL A 71 -28.78 -8.95 -0.72
N LEU A 72 -29.92 -9.37 -0.15
CA LEU A 72 -29.94 -10.36 0.93
C LEU A 72 -30.01 -11.77 0.34
N ASN A 73 -29.19 -12.69 0.85
CA ASN A 73 -29.27 -14.10 0.49
C ASN A 73 -30.30 -14.82 1.35
N GLU A 74 -30.45 -16.14 1.16
CA GLU A 74 -31.42 -16.99 1.88
C GLU A 74 -31.21 -17.02 3.40
N ASN A 75 -29.97 -16.67 3.88
CA ASN A 75 -29.61 -16.67 5.29
C ASN A 75 -29.62 -15.25 5.90
N ASP A 76 -30.28 -14.30 5.26
CA ASP A 76 -30.33 -12.88 5.65
C ASP A 76 -28.95 -12.20 5.67
N GLU A 77 -27.97 -12.73 4.92
CA GLU A 77 -26.67 -12.11 4.76
C GLU A 77 -26.68 -11.10 3.62
N ILE A 78 -26.04 -9.96 3.82
CA ILE A 78 -25.91 -8.94 2.77
C ILE A 78 -24.85 -9.39 1.77
N ILE A 79 -25.23 -9.44 0.49
CA ILE A 79 -24.32 -9.64 -0.63
C ILE A 79 -24.17 -8.31 -1.35
N ASP A 80 -22.98 -7.72 -1.27
CA ASP A 80 -22.64 -6.44 -1.90
C ASP A 80 -21.20 -6.50 -2.40
N GLU A 81 -21.03 -6.43 -3.72
CA GLU A 81 -19.70 -6.47 -4.33
C GLU A 81 -18.81 -5.30 -3.90
N ASN A 82 -19.40 -4.12 -3.63
CA ASN A 82 -18.63 -2.97 -3.15
C ASN A 82 -18.08 -3.22 -1.74
N MET A 83 -18.87 -3.87 -0.87
CA MET A 83 -18.41 -4.27 0.46
C MET A 83 -17.32 -5.34 0.37
N GLU A 84 -17.47 -6.32 -0.53
CA GLU A 84 -16.46 -7.36 -0.77
C GLU A 84 -15.16 -6.76 -1.31
N ASN A 85 -15.25 -5.81 -2.23
CA ASN A 85 -14.09 -5.10 -2.79
C ASN A 85 -13.35 -4.30 -1.72
N MET A 86 -14.08 -3.58 -0.87
CA MET A 86 -13.49 -2.86 0.27
C MET A 86 -12.81 -3.83 1.24
N ALA A 87 -13.43 -5.00 1.50
CA ALA A 87 -12.85 -6.03 2.36
C ALA A 87 -11.52 -6.56 1.81
N LYS A 88 -11.39 -6.73 0.49
CA LYS A 88 -10.12 -7.15 -0.14
C LYS A 88 -9.02 -6.11 0.07
N VAL A 89 -9.35 -4.83 -0.08
CA VAL A 89 -8.38 -3.76 0.15
C VAL A 89 -8.03 -3.65 1.64
N GLN A 90 -9.02 -3.86 2.51
CA GLN A 90 -8.78 -3.95 3.96
C GLN A 90 -7.80 -5.07 4.31
N GLU A 91 -7.87 -6.22 3.63
CA GLU A 91 -6.91 -7.32 3.84
C GLU A 91 -5.47 -6.89 3.56
N ILE A 92 -5.24 -6.05 2.55
CA ILE A 92 -3.92 -5.50 2.24
C ILE A 92 -3.44 -4.60 3.40
N LEU A 93 -4.32 -3.72 3.88
CA LEU A 93 -4.04 -2.83 5.00
C LEU A 93 -3.70 -3.65 6.26
N ASP A 94 -4.52 -4.63 6.58
CA ASP A 94 -4.34 -5.48 7.77
C ASP A 94 -3.04 -6.29 7.67
N TRP A 95 -2.69 -6.77 6.47
CA TRP A 95 -1.43 -7.47 6.25
C TRP A 95 -0.21 -6.57 6.52
N ILE A 96 -0.27 -5.31 6.06
CA ILE A 96 0.81 -4.33 6.31
C ILE A 96 0.93 -4.06 7.81
N ASP A 97 -0.19 -3.88 8.51
CA ASP A 97 -0.20 -3.67 9.96
C ASP A 97 0.37 -4.89 10.71
N GLU A 98 0.03 -6.10 10.28
CA GLU A 98 0.59 -7.33 10.84
C GLU A 98 2.11 -7.40 10.66
N GLN A 99 2.60 -7.08 9.46
CA GLN A 99 4.05 -7.04 9.21
C GLN A 99 4.73 -5.99 10.11
N ALA A 100 4.13 -4.82 10.23
CA ALA A 100 4.65 -3.76 11.08
C ALA A 100 4.69 -4.16 12.57
N ASP A 101 3.63 -4.80 13.07
CA ASP A 101 3.55 -5.29 14.45
C ASP A 101 4.62 -6.36 14.74
N ASN A 102 4.92 -7.20 13.77
CA ASN A 102 5.96 -8.22 13.86
C ASN A 102 7.36 -7.68 13.49
N ARG A 103 7.48 -6.40 13.19
CA ARG A 103 8.73 -5.75 12.76
C ARG A 103 9.36 -6.40 11.52
N VAL A 104 8.52 -6.88 10.63
CA VAL A 104 8.93 -7.38 9.31
C VAL A 104 8.83 -6.24 8.32
N TYR A 105 9.97 -5.77 7.86
CA TYR A 105 10.08 -4.60 7.00
C TYR A 105 10.72 -4.93 5.66
N PRO A 106 10.50 -4.09 4.63
CA PRO A 106 11.24 -4.23 3.38
C PRO A 106 12.74 -4.00 3.62
N ASP A 107 13.56 -4.67 2.83
CA ASP A 107 15.01 -4.53 2.87
C ASP A 107 15.45 -3.50 1.82
N PHE A 108 15.79 -2.30 2.28
CA PHE A 108 16.27 -1.21 1.42
C PHE A 108 17.77 -1.30 1.09
N GLY A 109 18.45 -2.30 1.60
CA GLY A 109 19.89 -2.48 1.40
C GLY A 109 20.71 -2.27 2.68
N PRO A 110 22.02 -2.59 2.66
CA PRO A 110 22.84 -2.65 3.87
C PRO A 110 23.11 -1.29 4.54
N GLN A 111 22.92 -0.19 3.79
CA GLN A 111 23.14 1.17 4.32
C GLN A 111 21.87 1.80 4.90
N PHE A 112 20.75 1.11 4.83
CA PHE A 112 19.45 1.61 5.24
C PHE A 112 18.83 0.70 6.29
N VAL A 113 18.29 1.31 7.33
CA VAL A 113 17.61 0.58 8.41
C VAL A 113 16.18 1.11 8.51
N VAL A 114 15.21 0.28 8.17
CA VAL A 114 13.80 0.62 8.37
C VAL A 114 13.50 0.53 9.86
N GLU A 115 12.98 1.61 10.43
CA GLU A 115 12.69 1.69 11.87
C GLU A 115 11.21 1.50 12.17
N SER A 116 10.34 1.94 11.28
CA SER A 116 8.90 1.80 11.45
C SER A 116 8.16 1.78 10.12
N MET A 117 7.00 1.16 10.14
CA MET A 117 6.06 1.13 9.02
C MET A 117 4.66 1.25 9.60
N GLU A 118 3.86 2.15 9.07
CA GLU A 118 2.48 2.32 9.52
C GLU A 118 1.54 2.65 8.37
N THR A 119 0.32 2.15 8.45
CA THR A 119 -0.77 2.59 7.60
C THR A 119 -1.28 3.94 8.09
N LEU A 120 -1.67 4.82 7.16
CA LEU A 120 -2.08 6.19 7.50
C LEU A 120 -3.53 6.27 7.99
N THR A 121 -4.33 5.24 7.69
CA THR A 121 -5.72 5.14 8.11
C THR A 121 -6.02 3.72 8.59
N THR A 122 -7.12 3.55 9.33
CA THR A 122 -7.57 2.22 9.79
C THR A 122 -8.41 1.49 8.76
N ASP A 123 -8.98 2.24 7.81
CA ASP A 123 -9.82 1.72 6.74
C ASP A 123 -9.31 2.24 5.40
N PRO A 124 -9.53 1.51 4.29
CA PRO A 124 -9.21 2.01 2.96
C PRO A 124 -10.01 3.27 2.62
N ASP A 125 -9.38 4.17 1.87
CA ASP A 125 -10.06 5.34 1.31
C ASP A 125 -10.68 5.00 -0.04
N ILE A 126 -11.80 5.64 -0.35
CA ILE A 126 -12.39 5.64 -1.68
C ILE A 126 -12.00 6.97 -2.32
N ASP A 127 -11.09 6.91 -3.29
CA ASP A 127 -10.55 8.13 -3.94
C ASP A 127 -11.49 8.70 -5.00
N GLY A 128 -12.39 7.88 -5.53
CA GLY A 128 -13.36 8.31 -6.53
C GLY A 128 -13.93 7.15 -7.34
N ILE A 129 -14.93 7.49 -8.14
CA ILE A 129 -15.61 6.56 -9.04
C ILE A 129 -15.54 7.16 -10.45
N ASP A 130 -14.96 6.38 -11.39
CA ASP A 130 -14.95 6.74 -12.80
C ASP A 130 -16.19 6.16 -13.47
N THR A 131 -17.11 7.03 -13.85
CA THR A 131 -18.34 6.69 -14.54
C THR A 131 -18.21 6.76 -16.07
N SER A 132 -17.05 7.19 -16.58
CA SER A 132 -16.79 7.29 -18.02
C SER A 132 -16.50 5.93 -18.67
N VAL A 133 -16.20 4.92 -17.85
CA VAL A 133 -15.96 3.53 -18.27
C VAL A 133 -17.18 2.66 -17.95
N ASN A 134 -17.31 1.52 -18.64
CA ASN A 134 -18.42 0.59 -18.43
C ASN A 134 -17.85 -0.83 -18.20
N PRO A 135 -18.04 -1.44 -17.01
CA PRO A 135 -18.77 -0.86 -15.85
C PRO A 135 -17.99 0.28 -15.19
N PRO A 136 -18.67 1.15 -14.40
CA PRO A 136 -17.98 2.16 -13.61
C PRO A 136 -16.97 1.53 -12.66
N MET A 137 -15.82 2.21 -12.46
CA MET A 137 -14.74 1.71 -11.61
C MET A 137 -14.55 2.60 -10.40
N ALA A 138 -14.51 1.99 -9.22
CA ALA A 138 -14.09 2.65 -8.00
C ALA A 138 -12.59 2.43 -7.76
N ARG A 139 -11.92 3.46 -7.26
CA ARG A 139 -10.54 3.40 -6.82
C ARG A 139 -10.48 3.44 -5.30
N TYR A 140 -9.98 2.38 -4.71
CA TYR A 140 -9.71 2.27 -3.28
C TYR A 140 -8.22 2.46 -3.04
N SER A 141 -7.85 3.08 -1.93
CA SER A 141 -6.44 3.30 -1.62
C SER A 141 -6.08 3.07 -0.17
N VAL A 142 -4.82 2.69 0.04
CA VAL A 142 -4.18 2.54 1.34
C VAL A 142 -2.87 3.32 1.31
N GLY A 143 -2.76 4.33 2.15
CA GLY A 143 -1.52 5.08 2.33
C GLY A 143 -0.64 4.44 3.40
N VAL A 144 0.67 4.41 3.15
CA VAL A 144 1.65 3.80 4.06
C VAL A 144 2.86 4.72 4.20
N LYS A 145 3.39 4.81 5.42
CA LYS A 145 4.57 5.58 5.76
C LYS A 145 5.61 4.68 6.40
N LEU A 146 6.84 4.77 5.93
CA LEU A 146 8.01 4.17 6.56
C LEU A 146 8.97 5.25 7.04
N LEU A 147 9.53 5.05 8.22
CA LEU A 147 10.71 5.79 8.67
C LEU A 147 11.91 4.87 8.56
N TYR A 148 12.97 5.36 7.95
CA TYR A 148 14.22 4.61 7.82
C TYR A 148 15.43 5.52 8.03
N LEU A 149 16.50 4.90 8.52
CA LEU A 149 17.77 5.57 8.74
C LEU A 149 18.67 5.32 7.55
N ASP A 150 19.15 6.38 6.93
CA ASP A 150 20.13 6.36 5.85
C ASP A 150 21.52 6.54 6.45
N ASN A 151 22.31 5.48 6.44
CA ASN A 151 23.67 5.44 6.97
C ASN A 151 24.75 5.60 5.88
N SER A 152 24.35 5.92 4.64
CA SER A 152 25.28 5.98 3.50
C SER A 152 26.37 7.04 3.68
N LYS A 153 26.11 8.09 4.46
CA LYS A 153 27.04 9.18 4.79
C LYS A 153 27.46 9.18 6.25
N LYS A 154 27.17 8.12 6.98
CA LYS A 154 27.54 8.01 8.39
C LYS A 154 29.04 7.91 8.55
N VAL A 155 29.59 8.71 9.45
CA VAL A 155 30.99 8.67 9.83
C VAL A 155 31.11 7.79 11.08
N TRP A 156 31.85 6.70 10.95
CA TRP A 156 32.14 5.79 12.07
C TRP A 156 33.34 6.34 12.83
N ILE A 157 33.14 6.60 14.09
CA ILE A 157 34.19 7.10 14.98
C ILE A 157 34.70 5.98 15.86
#